data_9e78e4cea233e82a11fada7aca88b4b4
#
_entry.id   9e78e4cea233e82a11fada7aca88b4b4
#
_cell.length_a   1.000
_cell.length_b   1.000
_cell.length_c   1.000
_cell.angle_alpha   90.00
_cell.angle_beta   90.00
_cell.angle_gamma   90.00
#
_symmetry.space_group_name_H-M   'P 1'
#
loop_
_entity.id
_entity.type
_entity.pdbx_description
1 polymer ?
#
loop_
_entity_poly.entity_id
_entity_poly.type
_entity_poly.pdbx_seq_one_letter_code
_entity_poly.pdbx_strand_id
1 'polypeptide(L)'
;LVDGHPVVVSETQWGMANAAALAAIAIERYHPAALISQGTAGAHDASLNVYDIVLGAQTVNESAWQSHYRPAGAGAPYDDLKKLGVFAWDAEKGAFTQEVEHAADAGLLAAARRAVPRYTRGKVVEGVIGTCDSWNCAIDRVKFLRTFYGSLCEEMEGDAVAQICQSLGVPFLTIRIISNSILKNQDPWD
;
A
#
# COMPACT_ATOMS: atom_id res chain seq x y z
N LEU A 1 -4.94 -16.84 19.97
CA LEU A 1 -4.14 -17.78 19.17
C LEU A 1 -4.91 -18.15 17.91
N VAL A 2 -4.24 -18.21 16.79
CA VAL A 2 -4.75 -18.77 15.53
C VAL A 2 -3.88 -19.98 15.19
N ASP A 3 -4.49 -21.15 15.14
CA ASP A 3 -3.79 -22.44 14.94
C ASP A 3 -2.56 -22.62 15.85
N GLY A 4 -2.67 -22.18 17.11
CA GLY A 4 -1.61 -22.26 18.10
C GLY A 4 -0.57 -21.11 18.06
N HIS A 5 -0.62 -20.24 17.07
CA HIS A 5 0.28 -19.09 16.96
C HIS A 5 -0.31 -17.85 17.66
N PRO A 6 0.50 -17.08 18.41
CA PRO A 6 0.05 -15.81 18.99
C PRO A 6 -0.17 -14.80 17.86
N VAL A 7 -1.35 -14.18 17.86
CA VAL A 7 -1.72 -13.12 16.91
C VAL A 7 -2.24 -11.92 17.69
N VAL A 8 -1.74 -10.74 17.38
CA VAL A 8 -2.27 -9.45 17.82
C VAL A 8 -3.01 -8.82 16.65
N VAL A 9 -4.24 -8.42 16.86
CA VAL A 9 -5.04 -7.69 15.88
C VAL A 9 -5.28 -6.29 16.41
N SER A 10 -5.05 -5.28 15.59
CA SER A 10 -5.26 -3.87 15.93
C SER A 10 -5.82 -3.12 14.74
N GLU A 11 -6.63 -2.12 15.02
CA GLU A 11 -7.17 -1.18 14.03
C GLU A 11 -6.28 0.06 13.97
N THR A 12 -5.80 0.41 12.77
CA THR A 12 -4.87 1.54 12.59
C THR A 12 -5.56 2.89 12.52
N GLN A 13 -6.87 2.94 12.29
CA GLN A 13 -7.56 4.11 11.76
C GLN A 13 -7.07 4.47 10.35
N TRP A 14 -7.64 5.50 9.73
CA TRP A 14 -7.28 5.91 8.36
C TRP A 14 -6.03 6.78 8.36
N GLY A 15 -5.25 6.61 7.30
CA GLY A 15 -4.15 7.50 6.97
C GLY A 15 -2.78 7.02 7.42
N MET A 16 -1.77 7.47 6.67
CA MET A 16 -0.39 7.05 6.83
C MET A 16 0.18 7.34 8.22
N ALA A 17 -0.13 8.50 8.80
CA ALA A 17 0.39 8.86 10.12
C ALA A 17 -0.11 7.91 11.22
N ASN A 18 -1.41 7.58 11.20
CA ASN A 18 -2.01 6.66 12.16
C ASN A 18 -1.43 5.24 12.00
N ALA A 19 -1.31 4.78 10.75
CA ALA A 19 -0.78 3.47 10.44
C ALA A 19 0.69 3.32 10.86
N ALA A 20 1.53 4.30 10.57
CA ALA A 20 2.93 4.33 10.98
C ALA A 20 3.08 4.32 12.50
N ALA A 21 2.32 5.17 13.21
CA ALA A 21 2.36 5.25 14.66
C ALA A 21 1.99 3.91 15.31
N LEU A 22 0.90 3.30 14.85
CA LEU A 22 0.46 2.02 15.41
C LEU A 22 1.41 0.87 15.07
N ALA A 23 1.96 0.84 13.84
CA ALA A 23 2.96 -0.16 13.47
C ALA A 23 4.19 -0.08 14.39
N ALA A 24 4.73 1.13 14.63
CA ALA A 24 5.85 1.34 15.52
C ALA A 24 5.54 0.90 16.96
N ILE A 25 4.38 1.29 17.50
CA ILE A 25 3.94 0.89 18.85
C ILE A 25 3.77 -0.64 18.94
N ALA A 26 3.16 -1.26 17.92
CA ALA A 26 2.96 -2.71 17.90
C ALA A 26 4.28 -3.48 17.85
N ILE A 27 5.22 -3.03 17.04
CA ILE A 27 6.56 -3.62 16.94
C ILE A 27 7.29 -3.51 18.27
N GLU A 28 7.34 -2.31 18.85
CA GLU A 28 8.03 -2.06 20.12
C GLU A 28 7.41 -2.84 21.28
N ARG A 29 6.08 -2.94 21.32
CA ARG A 29 5.39 -3.59 22.44
C ARG A 29 5.33 -5.10 22.37
N TYR A 30 5.19 -5.65 21.17
CA TYR A 30 4.90 -7.08 21.00
C TYR A 30 6.03 -7.87 20.33
N HIS A 31 7.03 -7.19 19.76
CA HIS A 31 8.15 -7.80 19.03
C HIS A 31 7.68 -8.89 18.05
N PRO A 32 6.76 -8.58 17.13
CA PRO A 32 6.18 -9.58 16.26
C PRO A 32 7.23 -10.13 15.29
N ALA A 33 7.12 -11.42 14.95
CA ALA A 33 7.95 -12.04 13.91
C ALA A 33 7.64 -11.52 12.50
N ALA A 34 6.45 -10.97 12.30
CA ALA A 34 6.00 -10.37 11.05
C ALA A 34 4.80 -9.44 11.29
N LEU A 35 4.58 -8.50 10.38
CA LEU A 35 3.43 -7.61 10.38
C LEU A 35 2.67 -7.74 9.05
N ILE A 36 1.35 -7.94 9.12
CA ILE A 36 0.47 -7.96 7.96
C ILE A 36 -0.48 -6.77 8.04
N SER A 37 -0.38 -5.86 7.07
CA SER A 37 -1.36 -4.78 6.89
C SER A 37 -2.47 -5.28 5.97
N GLN A 38 -3.69 -5.39 6.48
CA GLN A 38 -4.82 -5.82 5.67
C GLN A 38 -5.98 -4.83 5.76
N GLY A 39 -6.71 -4.66 4.66
CA GLY A 39 -7.83 -3.72 4.60
C GLY A 39 -8.48 -3.68 3.23
N THR A 40 -9.24 -2.62 2.97
CA THR A 40 -9.89 -2.36 1.68
C THR A 40 -9.08 -1.40 0.82
N ALA A 41 -9.38 -1.36 -0.49
CA ALA A 41 -8.76 -0.43 -1.44
C ALA A 41 -9.69 -0.14 -2.64
N GLY A 42 -9.53 1.04 -3.24
CA GLY A 42 -10.11 1.40 -4.53
C GLY A 42 -9.28 0.85 -5.70
N ALA A 43 -9.92 0.26 -6.71
CA ALA A 43 -9.22 -0.30 -7.85
C ALA A 43 -8.69 0.77 -8.81
N HIS A 44 -7.41 0.71 -9.16
CA HIS A 44 -6.78 1.46 -10.24
C HIS A 44 -6.69 0.66 -11.55
N ASP A 45 -6.77 -0.65 -11.48
CA ASP A 45 -6.80 -1.54 -12.64
C ASP A 45 -8.25 -1.90 -13.00
N ALA A 46 -8.67 -1.58 -14.24
CA ALA A 46 -10.03 -1.83 -14.72
C ALA A 46 -10.42 -3.33 -14.76
N SER A 47 -9.45 -4.24 -14.69
CA SER A 47 -9.72 -5.68 -14.63
C SER A 47 -10.16 -6.17 -13.26
N LEU A 48 -9.96 -5.36 -12.20
CA LEU A 48 -10.33 -5.71 -10.83
C LEU A 48 -11.82 -5.42 -10.56
N ASN A 49 -12.43 -6.26 -9.74
CA ASN A 49 -13.80 -6.13 -9.29
C ASN A 49 -13.84 -6.08 -7.76
N VAL A 50 -14.96 -5.59 -7.23
CA VAL A 50 -15.25 -5.68 -5.79
C VAL A 50 -15.11 -7.14 -5.35
N TYR A 51 -14.47 -7.33 -4.20
CA TYR A 51 -14.03 -8.60 -3.62
C TYR A 51 -12.79 -9.24 -4.25
N ASP A 52 -12.21 -8.74 -5.34
CA ASP A 52 -10.88 -9.20 -5.74
C ASP A 52 -9.83 -8.82 -4.68
N ILE A 53 -8.81 -9.64 -4.51
CA ILE A 53 -7.72 -9.40 -3.56
C ILE A 53 -6.44 -9.04 -4.33
N VAL A 54 -5.74 -8.02 -3.85
CA VAL A 54 -4.38 -7.68 -4.27
C VAL A 54 -3.42 -8.08 -3.14
N LEU A 55 -2.51 -9.00 -3.44
CA LEU A 55 -1.34 -9.25 -2.61
C LEU A 55 -0.26 -8.24 -3.02
N GLY A 56 0.10 -7.37 -2.11
CA GLY A 56 1.10 -6.33 -2.35
C GLY A 56 2.50 -6.92 -2.44
N ALA A 57 2.91 -7.31 -3.64
CA ALA A 57 4.30 -7.67 -3.88
C ALA A 57 5.23 -6.48 -3.62
N GLN A 58 4.72 -5.28 -3.83
CA GLN A 58 5.35 -4.00 -3.50
C GLN A 58 4.28 -3.01 -3.03
N THR A 59 4.69 -2.04 -2.21
CA THR A 59 3.92 -0.84 -1.91
C THR A 59 4.66 0.40 -2.40
N VAL A 60 3.94 1.47 -2.67
CA VAL A 60 4.51 2.75 -3.11
C VAL A 60 3.76 3.92 -2.49
N ASN A 61 4.50 4.93 -2.03
CA ASN A 61 3.91 6.17 -1.55
C ASN A 61 3.54 7.08 -2.74
N GLU A 62 2.27 7.13 -3.11
CA GLU A 62 1.76 7.96 -4.20
C GLU A 62 1.68 9.46 -3.85
N SER A 63 1.96 9.83 -2.59
CA SER A 63 2.11 11.21 -2.14
C SER A 63 3.57 11.69 -2.17
N ALA A 64 4.54 10.80 -2.37
CA ALA A 64 5.95 11.12 -2.45
C ALA A 64 6.36 11.47 -3.88
N TRP A 65 6.17 12.72 -4.25
CA TRP A 65 6.52 13.22 -5.58
C TRP A 65 7.03 14.66 -5.55
N GLN A 66 7.70 15.07 -6.62
CA GLN A 66 8.18 16.41 -6.86
C GLN A 66 7.53 16.95 -8.14
N SER A 67 6.96 18.16 -8.09
CA SER A 67 6.55 18.86 -9.29
C SER A 67 7.77 19.44 -10.01
N HIS A 68 7.68 19.56 -11.33
CA HIS A 68 8.67 20.32 -12.08
C HIS A 68 8.50 21.82 -11.81
N TYR A 69 9.62 22.55 -11.88
CA TYR A 69 9.55 24.01 -11.74
C TYR A 69 8.70 24.60 -12.86
N ARG A 70 7.78 25.48 -12.49
CA ARG A 70 6.98 26.28 -13.40
C ARG A 70 6.88 27.72 -12.88
N PRO A 71 6.95 28.73 -13.76
CA PRO A 71 6.75 30.10 -13.33
C PRO A 71 5.30 30.34 -12.90
N ALA A 72 5.08 31.42 -12.15
CA ALA A 72 3.73 31.81 -11.71
C ALA A 72 2.79 31.98 -12.92
N GLY A 73 1.57 31.43 -12.79
CA GLY A 73 0.56 31.46 -13.86
C GLY A 73 0.66 30.34 -14.90
N ALA A 74 1.71 29.52 -14.90
CA ALA A 74 1.85 28.38 -15.83
C ALA A 74 1.03 27.12 -15.45
N GLY A 75 0.34 27.16 -14.31
CA GLY A 75 -0.44 26.05 -13.79
C GLY A 75 0.41 24.95 -13.14
N ALA A 76 -0.29 23.96 -12.58
CA ALA A 76 0.31 22.81 -11.92
C ALA A 76 -0.41 21.52 -12.40
N PRO A 77 -0.07 21.00 -13.59
CA PRO A 77 -0.67 19.77 -14.09
C PRO A 77 -0.44 18.60 -13.13
N TYR A 78 -1.46 17.80 -12.90
CA TYR A 78 -1.42 16.64 -11.99
C TYR A 78 -0.52 15.49 -12.48
N ASP A 79 -0.23 15.46 -13.77
CA ASP A 79 0.55 14.44 -14.46
C ASP A 79 2.01 14.87 -14.77
N ASP A 80 2.39 16.09 -14.39
CA ASP A 80 3.75 16.62 -14.58
C ASP A 80 4.56 16.45 -13.28
N LEU A 81 4.79 15.22 -12.89
CA LEU A 81 5.40 14.82 -11.63
C LEU A 81 6.63 13.95 -11.86
N LYS A 82 7.54 14.01 -10.89
CA LYS A 82 8.69 13.12 -10.75
C LYS A 82 8.52 12.30 -9.47
N LYS A 83 8.70 10.97 -9.56
CA LYS A 83 8.72 10.10 -8.38
C LYS A 83 9.82 10.56 -7.43
N LEU A 84 9.46 10.67 -6.16
CA LEU A 84 10.38 10.95 -5.08
C LEU A 84 10.35 9.75 -4.14
N GLY A 85 11.49 9.08 -3.95
CA GLY A 85 11.57 8.01 -2.97
C GLY A 85 11.48 8.55 -1.54
N VAL A 86 10.99 7.74 -0.64
CA VAL A 86 10.98 8.06 0.78
C VAL A 86 12.37 7.82 1.36
N PHE A 87 12.90 8.81 2.07
CA PHE A 87 14.20 8.70 2.72
C PHE A 87 14.01 8.14 4.14
N ALA A 88 14.46 6.92 4.36
CA ALA A 88 14.28 6.20 5.62
C ALA A 88 15.50 5.35 5.98
N TRP A 89 15.60 4.98 7.25
CA TRP A 89 16.57 3.98 7.70
C TRP A 89 16.18 2.60 7.18
N ASP A 90 17.13 1.86 6.66
CA ASP A 90 16.98 0.47 6.25
C ASP A 90 17.78 -0.39 7.25
N ALA A 91 17.09 -1.16 8.07
CA ALA A 91 17.70 -1.96 9.13
C ALA A 91 18.56 -3.11 8.57
N GLU A 92 18.19 -3.69 7.43
CA GLU A 92 18.92 -4.76 6.77
C GLU A 92 20.24 -4.24 6.18
N LYS A 93 20.19 -3.08 5.53
CA LYS A 93 21.38 -2.43 4.94
C LYS A 93 22.22 -1.69 5.98
N GLY A 94 21.65 -1.39 7.15
CA GLY A 94 22.32 -0.58 8.19
C GLY A 94 22.64 0.86 7.72
N ALA A 95 21.82 1.45 6.86
CA ALA A 95 22.05 2.74 6.23
C ALA A 95 20.73 3.46 5.93
N PHE A 96 20.81 4.78 5.70
CA PHE A 96 19.68 5.52 5.12
C PHE A 96 19.59 5.24 3.62
N THR A 97 18.41 4.91 3.15
CA THR A 97 18.09 4.70 1.73
C THR A 97 16.96 5.63 1.29
N GLN A 98 16.83 5.79 -0.01
CA GLN A 98 15.72 6.52 -0.60
C GLN A 98 15.03 5.57 -1.59
N GLU A 99 13.93 4.97 -1.14
CA GLU A 99 13.21 3.97 -1.92
C GLU A 99 11.89 4.54 -2.44
N VAL A 100 11.59 4.25 -3.70
CA VAL A 100 10.29 4.57 -4.31
C VAL A 100 9.28 3.48 -3.96
N GLU A 101 9.74 2.25 -3.84
CA GLU A 101 8.91 1.06 -3.65
C GLU A 101 9.46 0.22 -2.51
N HIS A 102 8.58 -0.34 -1.67
CA HIS A 102 8.94 -1.26 -0.59
C HIS A 102 8.46 -2.66 -0.94
N ALA A 103 9.40 -3.59 -1.11
CA ALA A 103 9.09 -4.99 -1.42
C ALA A 103 8.54 -5.72 -0.18
N ALA A 104 7.50 -6.52 -0.39
CA ALA A 104 7.02 -7.42 0.65
C ALA A 104 8.04 -8.51 0.98
N ASP A 105 7.98 -9.04 2.21
CA ASP A 105 8.76 -10.23 2.56
C ASP A 105 8.38 -11.42 1.69
N ALA A 106 9.38 -12.06 1.09
CA ALA A 106 9.18 -13.16 0.14
C ALA A 106 8.51 -14.40 0.78
N GLY A 107 8.81 -14.67 2.05
CA GLY A 107 8.22 -15.79 2.81
C GLY A 107 6.75 -15.55 3.09
N LEU A 108 6.38 -14.33 3.52
CA LEU A 108 4.99 -13.94 3.75
C LEU A 108 4.19 -13.95 2.45
N LEU A 109 4.74 -13.42 1.36
CA LEU A 109 4.08 -13.43 0.06
C LEU A 109 3.88 -14.88 -0.44
N ALA A 110 4.88 -15.76 -0.29
CA ALA A 110 4.75 -17.17 -0.62
C ALA A 110 3.69 -17.88 0.27
N ALA A 111 3.59 -17.50 1.53
CA ALA A 111 2.55 -18.02 2.42
C ALA A 111 1.15 -17.57 1.98
N ALA A 112 0.99 -16.29 1.62
CA ALA A 112 -0.26 -15.76 1.09
C ALA A 112 -0.68 -16.49 -0.20
N ARG A 113 0.24 -16.74 -1.13
CA ARG A 113 -0.01 -17.52 -2.35
C ARG A 113 -0.60 -18.92 -2.04
N ARG A 114 -0.08 -19.60 -1.02
CA ARG A 114 -0.61 -20.92 -0.61
C ARG A 114 -2.04 -20.84 -0.06
N ALA A 115 -2.46 -19.68 0.45
CA ALA A 115 -3.82 -19.48 0.95
C ALA A 115 -4.84 -19.16 -0.16
N VAL A 116 -4.39 -18.70 -1.34
CA VAL A 116 -5.26 -18.31 -2.48
C VAL A 116 -6.36 -19.32 -2.80
N PRO A 117 -6.12 -20.65 -2.86
CA PRO A 117 -7.18 -21.61 -3.18
C PRO A 117 -8.35 -21.64 -2.18
N ARG A 118 -8.19 -21.05 -0.99
CA ARG A 118 -9.25 -20.95 0.02
C ARG A 118 -10.17 -19.75 -0.20
N TYR A 119 -9.77 -18.80 -1.06
CA TYR A 119 -10.57 -17.63 -1.36
C TYR A 119 -11.44 -17.86 -2.59
N THR A 120 -12.75 -17.71 -2.44
CA THR A 120 -13.74 -18.08 -3.48
C THR A 120 -14.66 -16.93 -3.91
N ARG A 121 -14.49 -15.72 -3.33
CA ARG A 121 -15.39 -14.57 -3.60
C ARG A 121 -14.94 -13.70 -4.78
N GLY A 122 -13.70 -13.83 -5.20
CA GLY A 122 -13.09 -13.07 -6.27
C GLY A 122 -11.77 -13.70 -6.70
N LYS A 123 -11.08 -13.07 -7.65
CA LYS A 123 -9.72 -13.47 -7.99
C LYS A 123 -8.72 -12.88 -7.01
N VAL A 124 -7.54 -13.49 -6.95
CA VAL A 124 -6.38 -12.95 -6.23
C VAL A 124 -5.29 -12.65 -7.24
N VAL A 125 -4.77 -11.44 -7.19
CA VAL A 125 -3.66 -10.98 -8.05
C VAL A 125 -2.52 -10.46 -7.20
N GLU A 126 -1.34 -10.38 -7.77
CA GLU A 126 -0.16 -9.78 -7.14
C GLU A 126 0.27 -8.54 -7.89
N GLY A 127 0.74 -7.53 -7.17
CA GLY A 127 1.27 -6.33 -7.78
C GLY A 127 1.55 -5.21 -6.80
N VAL A 128 1.65 -4.01 -7.33
CA VAL A 128 1.90 -2.80 -6.55
C VAL A 128 0.61 -2.31 -5.92
N ILE A 129 0.65 -1.97 -4.63
CA ILE A 129 -0.40 -1.27 -3.90
C ILE A 129 0.07 0.17 -3.68
N GLY A 130 -0.72 1.14 -4.14
CA GLY A 130 -0.48 2.57 -3.92
C GLY A 130 -1.03 3.02 -2.57
N THR A 131 -0.28 3.85 -1.88
CA THR A 131 -0.68 4.45 -0.59
C THR A 131 -0.61 5.96 -0.68
N CYS A 132 -1.71 6.66 -0.34
CA CYS A 132 -1.70 8.11 -0.15
C CYS A 132 -2.82 8.55 0.80
N ASP A 133 -2.65 9.71 1.47
CA ASP A 133 -3.70 10.35 2.27
C ASP A 133 -4.65 11.18 1.39
N SER A 134 -5.03 10.61 0.23
CA SER A 134 -5.95 11.22 -0.73
C SER A 134 -6.96 10.19 -1.19
N TRP A 135 -8.17 10.63 -1.48
CA TRP A 135 -9.21 9.83 -2.10
C TRP A 135 -9.36 10.27 -3.56
N ASN A 136 -8.82 9.49 -4.49
CA ASN A 136 -8.78 9.88 -5.89
C ASN A 136 -10.05 9.40 -6.64
N CYS A 137 -10.99 10.33 -6.89
CA CYS A 137 -12.23 10.08 -7.63
C CYS A 137 -12.19 10.55 -9.10
N ALA A 138 -11.15 11.27 -9.51
CA ALA A 138 -10.99 11.71 -10.90
C ALA A 138 -10.41 10.58 -11.76
N ILE A 139 -11.15 10.13 -12.76
CA ILE A 139 -10.77 9.00 -13.64
C ILE A 139 -9.38 9.19 -14.25
N ASP A 140 -9.07 10.40 -14.73
CA ASP A 140 -7.76 10.67 -15.33
C ASP A 140 -6.63 10.59 -14.30
N ARG A 141 -6.87 11.02 -13.07
CA ARG A 141 -5.92 10.87 -11.97
C ARG A 141 -5.68 9.40 -11.62
N VAL A 142 -6.73 8.59 -11.51
CA VAL A 142 -6.62 7.14 -11.27
C VAL A 142 -5.84 6.44 -12.37
N LYS A 143 -6.12 6.74 -13.64
CA LYS A 143 -5.37 6.22 -14.79
C LYS A 143 -3.90 6.66 -14.78
N PHE A 144 -3.64 7.91 -14.42
CA PHE A 144 -2.28 8.41 -14.26
C PHE A 144 -1.52 7.64 -13.18
N LEU A 145 -2.08 7.50 -11.97
CA LEU A 145 -1.45 6.76 -10.88
C LEU A 145 -1.17 5.30 -11.27
N ARG A 146 -2.15 4.65 -11.91
CA ARG A 146 -1.97 3.29 -12.46
C ARG A 146 -0.79 3.19 -13.43
N THR A 147 -0.63 4.16 -14.32
CA THR A 147 0.45 4.17 -15.31
C THR A 147 1.78 4.59 -14.71
N PHE A 148 1.75 5.62 -13.85
CA PHE A 148 2.94 6.24 -13.30
C PHE A 148 3.61 5.37 -12.22
N TYR A 149 2.83 4.82 -11.29
CA TYR A 149 3.34 3.98 -10.20
C TYR A 149 3.20 2.48 -10.47
N GLY A 150 2.35 2.07 -11.39
CA GLY A 150 2.04 0.67 -11.63
C GLY A 150 1.02 0.09 -10.63
N SER A 151 0.43 0.94 -9.77
CA SER A 151 -0.46 0.51 -8.70
C SER A 151 -1.74 -0.14 -9.23
N LEU A 152 -2.08 -1.32 -8.71
CA LEU A 152 -3.31 -2.03 -9.03
C LEU A 152 -4.50 -1.48 -8.27
N CYS A 153 -4.26 -0.94 -7.08
CA CYS A 153 -5.26 -0.33 -6.22
C CYS A 153 -4.61 0.72 -5.32
N GLU A 154 -5.43 1.56 -4.70
CA GLU A 154 -5.03 2.64 -3.80
C GLU A 154 -5.69 2.47 -2.43
N GLU A 155 -4.93 2.75 -1.39
CA GLU A 155 -5.35 2.78 0.02
C GLU A 155 -4.55 3.84 0.79
N MET A 156 -4.66 3.88 2.13
CA MET A 156 -4.13 5.01 2.91
C MET A 156 -3.10 4.61 3.99
N GLU A 157 -2.65 3.35 4.06
CA GLU A 157 -1.88 2.84 5.21
C GLU A 157 -0.63 2.03 4.85
N GLY A 158 -0.71 1.21 3.80
CA GLY A 158 0.19 0.08 3.56
C GLY A 158 1.65 0.45 3.42
N ASP A 159 1.97 1.50 2.65
CA ASP A 159 3.36 1.93 2.48
C ASP A 159 3.95 2.54 3.74
N ALA A 160 3.14 3.25 4.54
CA ALA A 160 3.59 3.78 5.82
C ALA A 160 3.97 2.66 6.81
N VAL A 161 3.19 1.57 6.82
CA VAL A 161 3.54 0.36 7.59
C VAL A 161 4.83 -0.27 7.06
N ALA A 162 4.97 -0.37 5.74
CA ALA A 162 6.16 -0.92 5.09
C ALA A 162 7.45 -0.16 5.50
N GLN A 163 7.41 1.18 5.48
CA GLN A 163 8.53 2.03 5.89
C GLN A 163 8.95 1.77 7.34
N ILE A 164 7.98 1.67 8.26
CA ILE A 164 8.27 1.38 9.67
C ILE A 164 8.85 -0.02 9.82
N CYS A 165 8.29 -1.02 9.14
CA CYS A 165 8.79 -2.39 9.17
C CYS A 165 10.23 -2.48 8.63
N GLN A 166 10.53 -1.82 7.52
CA GLN A 166 11.89 -1.74 6.97
C GLN A 166 12.85 -1.08 7.96
N SER A 167 12.45 0.04 8.56
CA SER A 167 13.28 0.77 9.51
C SER A 167 13.58 -0.01 10.78
N LEU A 168 12.69 -0.90 11.19
CA LEU A 168 12.82 -1.70 12.40
C LEU A 168 13.19 -3.17 12.14
N GLY A 169 13.40 -3.55 10.89
CA GLY A 169 13.83 -4.91 10.51
C GLY A 169 12.75 -5.97 10.71
N VAL A 170 11.49 -5.63 10.52
CA VAL A 170 10.35 -6.56 10.68
C VAL A 170 9.82 -6.97 9.31
N PRO A 171 9.69 -8.27 8.99
CA PRO A 171 9.04 -8.74 7.77
C PRO A 171 7.61 -8.21 7.66
N PHE A 172 7.20 -7.74 6.47
CA PHE A 172 5.85 -7.22 6.27
C PHE A 172 5.21 -7.73 4.97
N LEU A 173 3.88 -7.69 4.94
CA LEU A 173 3.06 -7.90 3.75
C LEU A 173 1.82 -7.03 3.83
N THR A 174 1.48 -6.37 2.72
CA THR A 174 0.21 -5.66 2.56
C THR A 174 -0.75 -6.50 1.72
N ILE A 175 -2.01 -6.63 2.19
CA ILE A 175 -3.08 -7.33 1.49
C ILE A 175 -4.29 -6.40 1.42
N ARG A 176 -4.88 -6.24 0.25
CA ARG A 176 -6.08 -5.40 0.06
C ARG A 176 -7.19 -6.15 -0.66
N ILE A 177 -8.41 -5.99 -0.18
CA ILE A 177 -9.61 -6.42 -0.88
C ILE A 177 -10.23 -5.20 -1.57
N ILE A 178 -10.60 -5.34 -2.84
CA ILE A 178 -11.22 -4.25 -3.58
C ILE A 178 -12.62 -3.99 -3.04
N SER A 179 -12.87 -2.76 -2.61
CA SER A 179 -14.17 -2.29 -2.11
C SER A 179 -14.97 -1.50 -3.14
N ASN A 180 -14.27 -0.86 -4.08
CA ASN A 180 -14.88 0.01 -5.09
C ASN A 180 -13.97 0.16 -6.33
N SER A 181 -14.56 0.67 -7.42
CA SER A 181 -13.84 1.02 -8.64
C SER A 181 -14.49 2.22 -9.31
N ILE A 182 -13.87 3.38 -9.21
CA ILE A 182 -14.28 4.61 -9.91
C ILE A 182 -14.33 4.39 -11.44
N LEU A 183 -13.42 3.55 -11.97
CA LEU A 183 -13.39 3.22 -13.40
C LEU A 183 -14.64 2.47 -13.87
N LYS A 184 -15.45 1.94 -12.95
CA LYS A 184 -16.68 1.18 -13.22
C LYS A 184 -17.92 1.85 -12.63
N ASN A 185 -17.85 3.13 -12.28
CA ASN A 185 -18.92 3.86 -11.58
C ASN A 185 -19.36 3.15 -10.28
N GLN A 186 -18.41 2.56 -9.57
CA GLN A 186 -18.62 1.89 -8.28
C GLN A 186 -17.93 2.72 -7.19
N ASP A 187 -18.48 3.89 -6.89
CA ASP A 187 -18.10 4.68 -5.72
C ASP A 187 -18.92 4.19 -4.51
N PRO A 188 -18.30 3.88 -3.38
CA PRO A 188 -19.04 3.43 -2.18
C PRO A 188 -19.89 4.53 -1.54
N TRP A 189 -19.76 5.77 -1.99
CA TRP A 189 -20.48 6.94 -1.46
C TRP A 189 -21.59 7.46 -2.38
N ASP A 190 -21.82 6.84 -3.54
CA ASP A 190 -22.94 7.14 -4.45
C ASP A 190 -24.20 6.32 -4.13
#